data_8531b6eb152b91e728778cc4df18bb68
#
_entry.id   8531b6eb152b91e728778cc4df18bb68
#
_cell.length_a   1.000
_cell.length_b   1.000
_cell.length_c   1.000
_cell.angle_alpha   90.00
_cell.angle_beta   90.00
_cell.angle_gamma   90.00
#
_symmetry.space_group_name_H-M   'P 1'
#
loop_
_entity.id
_entity.type
_entity.pdbx_description
1 polymer ?
#
loop_
_entity_poly.entity_id
_entity_poly.type
_entity_poly.pdbx_seq_one_letter_code
_entity_poly.pdbx_strand_id
1 'polypeptide(L)'
;MRAAVTGEYGRYGSISLTTDSESFTPIKTLLREVLGSARSRMDSSAAAFRSALGKPSVYCDFLEPLPVSYLADLMGITAESELSVRALAAAEQNGQVVLLLWDGGSRYYQCVTAVQPSTLTEVLDHFELGVTAFAFEDLSGYGQHLAPLSLFPDPLPELPQLTVTESTVSTETLLSVLGFNPHTNSRYTDAGGAEVVVEGDRVIRISGSGTFSYTSGGETVLSVESAGGLPTPREAVSGVLELLDQLIPEGDARLYLLEWQQSETATFLTFGYQSSGVPIRFADGSAAAEVTLSGNTISALSLRPRQYSAASSASPLLPLRQAMSIAGRTEGAELSIGYADTGCLLY
;
A
#
# COMPACT_ATOMS: atom_id res chain seq x y z
N MET A 1 -5.20 -0.84 2.79
CA MET A 1 -5.87 0.44 2.42
C MET A 1 -6.90 0.83 3.45
N ARG A 2 -7.34 2.09 3.48
CA ARG A 2 -8.50 2.55 4.24
C ARG A 2 -9.69 2.69 3.32
N ALA A 3 -10.88 2.44 3.83
CA ALA A 3 -12.10 2.64 3.07
C ALA A 3 -13.22 3.21 3.96
N ALA A 4 -14.08 4.01 3.35
CA ALA A 4 -15.31 4.47 3.96
C ALA A 4 -16.47 4.29 2.98
N VAL A 5 -17.60 3.79 3.50
CA VAL A 5 -18.84 3.64 2.75
C VAL A 5 -19.89 4.48 3.45
N THR A 6 -20.27 5.58 2.83
CA THR A 6 -21.21 6.57 3.39
C THR A 6 -22.60 6.35 2.78
N GLY A 7 -23.58 6.11 3.62
CA GLY A 7 -24.99 6.07 3.26
C GLY A 7 -25.74 7.30 3.78
N GLU A 8 -27.06 7.26 3.71
CA GLU A 8 -27.92 8.36 4.17
C GLU A 8 -27.88 8.52 5.70
N TYR A 9 -27.75 7.42 6.45
CA TYR A 9 -27.92 7.42 7.91
C TYR A 9 -26.66 7.00 8.69
N GLY A 10 -25.51 6.96 8.05
CA GLY A 10 -24.29 6.58 8.73
C GLY A 10 -23.15 6.26 7.77
N ARG A 11 -22.04 5.82 8.34
CA ARG A 11 -20.84 5.45 7.58
C ARG A 11 -20.17 4.23 8.17
N TYR A 12 -19.93 3.24 7.31
CA TYR A 12 -18.96 2.18 7.58
C TYR A 12 -17.54 2.70 7.35
N GLY A 13 -16.58 2.29 8.17
CA GLY A 13 -15.17 2.62 7.98
C GLY A 13 -14.26 1.45 8.31
N SER A 14 -13.25 1.26 7.47
CA SER A 14 -12.18 0.30 7.71
C SER A 14 -10.84 0.97 7.46
N ILE A 15 -9.88 0.73 8.35
CA ILE A 15 -8.50 1.22 8.24
C ILE A 15 -7.53 0.12 7.81
N SER A 16 -8.01 -1.12 7.71
CA SER A 16 -7.20 -2.31 7.44
C SER A 16 -7.80 -3.18 6.32
N LEU A 17 -8.53 -2.57 5.37
CA LEU A 17 -9.13 -3.29 4.26
C LEU A 17 -8.05 -3.88 3.36
N THR A 18 -8.14 -5.17 3.05
CA THR A 18 -7.27 -5.87 2.11
C THR A 18 -8.05 -6.32 0.88
N THR A 19 -7.36 -6.60 -0.20
CA THR A 19 -7.97 -7.09 -1.45
C THR A 19 -8.61 -8.47 -1.30
N ASP A 20 -8.23 -9.22 -0.27
CA ASP A 20 -8.73 -10.57 0.01
C ASP A 20 -9.92 -10.55 0.98
N SER A 21 -10.29 -9.39 1.53
CA SER A 21 -11.39 -9.29 2.46
C SER A 21 -12.75 -9.38 1.73
N GLU A 22 -13.71 -10.07 2.32
CA GLU A 22 -15.07 -10.16 1.78
C GLU A 22 -15.72 -8.78 1.59
N SER A 23 -15.46 -7.86 2.52
CA SER A 23 -15.93 -6.47 2.44
C SER A 23 -15.34 -5.69 1.27
N PHE A 24 -14.24 -6.14 0.66
CA PHE A 24 -13.69 -5.49 -0.52
C PHE A 24 -14.40 -5.88 -1.81
N THR A 25 -15.05 -7.03 -1.87
CA THR A 25 -15.70 -7.52 -3.10
C THR A 25 -16.75 -6.54 -3.67
N PRO A 26 -17.71 -6.02 -2.90
CA PRO A 26 -18.67 -5.03 -3.42
C PRO A 26 -17.99 -3.72 -3.80
N ILE A 27 -17.00 -3.27 -3.03
CA ILE A 27 -16.20 -2.07 -3.37
C ILE A 27 -15.46 -2.28 -4.69
N LYS A 28 -14.78 -3.42 -4.87
CA LYS A 28 -14.06 -3.76 -6.11
C LYS A 28 -14.98 -3.74 -7.32
N THR A 29 -16.20 -4.27 -7.20
CA THR A 29 -17.18 -4.26 -8.27
C THR A 29 -17.52 -2.84 -8.70
N LEU A 30 -17.83 -1.95 -7.75
CA LEU A 30 -18.09 -0.54 -8.04
C LEU A 30 -16.87 0.16 -8.65
N LEU A 31 -15.68 -0.04 -8.09
CA LEU A 31 -14.45 0.58 -8.58
C LEU A 31 -14.14 0.18 -10.03
N ARG A 32 -14.39 -1.10 -10.36
CA ARG A 32 -14.27 -1.59 -11.73
C ARG A 32 -15.18 -0.83 -12.70
N GLU A 33 -16.44 -0.61 -12.32
CA GLU A 33 -17.41 0.08 -13.16
C GLU A 33 -17.10 1.58 -13.29
N VAL A 34 -16.79 2.26 -12.18
CA VAL A 34 -16.49 3.71 -12.23
C VAL A 34 -15.19 4.00 -12.96
N LEU A 35 -14.12 3.23 -12.73
CA LEU A 35 -12.86 3.38 -13.45
C LEU A 35 -13.01 3.04 -14.94
N GLY A 36 -13.72 1.94 -15.27
CA GLY A 36 -13.93 1.50 -16.64
C GLY A 36 -14.82 2.44 -17.46
N SER A 37 -15.71 3.20 -16.83
CA SER A 37 -16.60 4.14 -17.48
C SER A 37 -16.21 5.62 -17.33
N ALA A 38 -15.15 5.92 -16.61
CA ALA A 38 -14.69 7.29 -16.36
C ALA A 38 -14.38 8.05 -17.66
N ARG A 39 -14.91 9.25 -17.79
CA ARG A 39 -14.75 10.16 -18.94
C ARG A 39 -14.59 11.60 -18.48
N SER A 40 -14.08 12.45 -19.35
CA SER A 40 -14.09 13.90 -19.17
C SER A 40 -13.48 14.35 -17.84
N ARG A 41 -12.22 13.96 -17.59
CA ARG A 41 -11.48 14.41 -16.41
C ARG A 41 -11.43 15.93 -16.34
N MET A 42 -11.86 16.50 -15.23
CA MET A 42 -11.84 17.92 -14.94
C MET A 42 -11.12 18.15 -13.62
N ASP A 43 -10.51 19.32 -13.47
CA ASP A 43 -9.97 19.75 -12.19
C ASP A 43 -11.11 19.94 -11.17
N SER A 44 -10.83 19.59 -9.93
CA SER A 44 -11.76 19.71 -8.82
C SER A 44 -11.07 20.40 -7.62
N SER A 45 -11.72 20.42 -6.47
CA SER A 45 -11.17 21.02 -5.28
C SER A 45 -11.31 20.13 -4.06
N ALA A 46 -10.47 20.37 -3.04
CA ALA A 46 -10.59 19.71 -1.75
C ALA A 46 -11.99 19.89 -1.12
N ALA A 47 -12.60 21.06 -1.31
CA ALA A 47 -13.95 21.33 -0.80
C ALA A 47 -15.02 20.50 -1.52
N ALA A 48 -14.95 20.38 -2.85
CA ALA A 48 -15.86 19.55 -3.63
C ALA A 48 -15.69 18.08 -3.29
N PHE A 49 -14.44 17.59 -3.14
CA PHE A 49 -14.13 16.23 -2.74
C PHE A 49 -14.74 15.91 -1.37
N ARG A 50 -14.48 16.74 -0.35
CA ARG A 50 -15.05 16.55 1.00
C ARG A 50 -16.59 16.62 1.01
N SER A 51 -17.18 17.56 0.25
CA SER A 51 -18.63 17.65 0.13
C SER A 51 -19.27 16.40 -0.45
N ALA A 52 -18.59 15.73 -1.39
CA ALA A 52 -19.05 14.48 -1.96
C ALA A 52 -18.99 13.32 -0.96
N LEU A 53 -17.97 13.26 -0.10
CA LEU A 53 -17.86 12.24 0.95
C LEU A 53 -18.94 12.34 2.04
N GLY A 54 -19.60 13.48 2.16
CA GLY A 54 -20.78 13.67 3.05
C GLY A 54 -22.10 13.18 2.43
N LYS A 55 -22.08 12.61 1.22
CA LYS A 55 -23.23 12.05 0.49
C LYS A 55 -23.02 10.55 0.29
N PRO A 56 -24.03 9.82 -0.24
CA PRO A 56 -23.85 8.43 -0.62
C PRO A 56 -22.58 8.26 -1.45
N SER A 57 -21.61 7.52 -0.91
CA SER A 57 -20.27 7.41 -1.51
C SER A 57 -19.48 6.21 -1.00
N VAL A 58 -18.55 5.75 -1.83
CA VAL A 58 -17.49 4.80 -1.45
C VAL A 58 -16.15 5.51 -1.64
N TYR A 59 -15.35 5.56 -0.60
CA TYR A 59 -14.02 6.17 -0.55
C TYR A 59 -12.97 5.10 -0.29
N CYS A 60 -11.84 5.16 -1.01
CA CYS A 60 -10.67 4.32 -0.80
C CYS A 60 -9.40 5.18 -0.76
N ASP A 61 -8.59 5.00 0.28
CA ASP A 61 -7.26 5.61 0.46
C ASP A 61 -6.21 4.50 0.43
N PHE A 62 -5.32 4.55 -0.53
CA PHE A 62 -4.25 3.57 -0.73
C PHE A 62 -3.02 3.84 0.15
N LEU A 63 -3.06 4.88 0.96
CA LEU A 63 -2.03 5.39 1.87
C LEU A 63 -0.91 6.16 1.15
N GLU A 64 -0.52 5.74 -0.05
CA GLU A 64 0.46 6.39 -0.90
C GLU A 64 -0.07 6.49 -2.34
N PRO A 65 0.43 7.41 -3.16
CA PRO A 65 0.00 7.54 -4.55
C PRO A 65 0.35 6.32 -5.39
N LEU A 66 -0.64 5.71 -6.02
CA LEU A 66 -0.50 4.58 -6.93
C LEU A 66 -0.95 4.97 -8.35
N PRO A 67 -0.31 4.42 -9.41
CA PRO A 67 -0.76 4.64 -10.78
C PRO A 67 -2.21 4.20 -10.97
N VAL A 68 -3.02 5.02 -11.63
CA VAL A 68 -4.42 4.66 -11.95
C VAL A 68 -4.46 3.41 -12.83
N SER A 69 -3.49 3.22 -13.73
CA SER A 69 -3.35 2.01 -14.53
C SER A 69 -3.18 0.76 -13.67
N TYR A 70 -2.36 0.82 -12.61
CA TYR A 70 -2.19 -0.27 -11.65
C TYR A 70 -3.50 -0.59 -10.91
N LEU A 71 -4.22 0.45 -10.44
CA LEU A 71 -5.51 0.27 -9.78
C LEU A 71 -6.54 -0.35 -10.71
N ALA A 72 -6.58 0.08 -11.97
CA ALA A 72 -7.46 -0.51 -12.99
C ALA A 72 -7.14 -1.98 -13.25
N ASP A 73 -5.85 -2.32 -13.38
CA ASP A 73 -5.40 -3.71 -13.56
C ASP A 73 -5.79 -4.60 -12.38
N LEU A 74 -5.70 -4.09 -11.13
CA LEU A 74 -6.19 -4.80 -9.94
C LEU A 74 -7.69 -5.06 -9.99
N MET A 75 -8.46 -4.17 -10.62
CA MET A 75 -9.91 -4.33 -10.84
C MET A 75 -10.23 -5.23 -12.05
N GLY A 76 -9.21 -5.66 -12.81
CA GLY A 76 -9.35 -6.50 -14.00
C GLY A 76 -9.85 -5.73 -15.22
N ILE A 77 -9.49 -4.45 -15.33
CA ILE A 77 -9.75 -3.59 -16.49
C ILE A 77 -8.47 -2.89 -16.92
N THR A 78 -8.42 -2.44 -18.16
CA THR A 78 -7.32 -1.63 -18.68
C THR A 78 -7.73 -0.15 -18.64
N ALA A 79 -6.89 0.70 -18.07
CA ALA A 79 -7.02 2.16 -18.18
C ALA A 79 -5.66 2.77 -18.51
N GLU A 80 -5.62 3.51 -19.61
CA GLU A 80 -4.45 4.30 -19.98
C GLU A 80 -4.49 5.62 -19.20
N SER A 81 -3.58 5.78 -18.23
CA SER A 81 -3.46 7.00 -17.43
C SER A 81 -2.06 7.14 -16.87
N GLU A 82 -1.47 8.30 -17.03
CA GLU A 82 -0.20 8.68 -16.40
C GLU A 82 -0.40 9.22 -14.97
N LEU A 83 -1.66 9.29 -14.51
CA LEU A 83 -1.99 9.84 -13.22
C LEU A 83 -1.71 8.82 -12.11
N SER A 84 -1.06 9.27 -11.05
CA SER A 84 -1.02 8.56 -9.77
C SER A 84 -1.97 9.23 -8.79
N VAL A 85 -2.69 8.42 -8.00
CA VAL A 85 -3.67 8.88 -7.03
C VAL A 85 -3.46 8.16 -5.70
N ARG A 86 -3.56 8.90 -4.62
CA ARG A 86 -3.56 8.36 -3.27
C ARG A 86 -4.94 7.87 -2.87
N ALA A 87 -5.98 8.61 -3.25
CA ALA A 87 -7.33 8.22 -2.93
C ALA A 87 -8.28 8.45 -4.09
N LEU A 88 -9.34 7.65 -4.09
CA LEU A 88 -10.46 7.80 -4.99
C LEU A 88 -11.80 7.68 -4.24
N ALA A 89 -12.84 8.29 -4.81
CA ALA A 89 -14.20 8.09 -4.32
C ALA A 89 -15.19 7.99 -5.48
N ALA A 90 -16.14 7.08 -5.36
CA ALA A 90 -17.34 7.06 -6.16
C ALA A 90 -18.47 7.70 -5.34
N ALA A 91 -19.08 8.77 -5.83
CA ALA A 91 -20.08 9.52 -5.08
C ALA A 91 -21.24 9.95 -5.95
N GLU A 92 -22.44 10.00 -5.37
CA GLU A 92 -23.60 10.54 -6.06
C GLU A 92 -23.59 12.07 -6.06
N GLN A 93 -23.68 12.64 -7.26
CA GLN A 93 -23.83 14.09 -7.47
C GLN A 93 -24.87 14.35 -8.57
N ASN A 94 -25.92 15.11 -8.24
CA ASN A 94 -26.98 15.51 -9.18
C ASN A 94 -27.62 14.32 -9.94
N GLY A 95 -27.84 13.20 -9.28
CA GLY A 95 -28.44 12.00 -9.86
C GLY A 95 -27.50 11.18 -10.76
N GLN A 96 -26.21 11.38 -10.67
CA GLN A 96 -25.17 10.61 -11.38
C GLN A 96 -24.07 10.20 -10.40
N VAL A 97 -23.44 9.06 -10.66
CA VAL A 97 -22.22 8.66 -9.94
C VAL A 97 -21.03 9.28 -10.64
N VAL A 98 -20.21 10.01 -9.89
CA VAL A 98 -18.95 10.59 -10.35
C VAL A 98 -17.78 9.89 -9.70
N LEU A 99 -16.66 9.81 -10.42
CA LEU A 99 -15.37 9.38 -9.87
C LEU A 99 -14.57 10.60 -9.48
N LEU A 100 -14.16 10.66 -8.23
CA LEU A 100 -13.32 11.70 -7.66
C LEU A 100 -11.95 11.10 -7.38
N LEU A 101 -10.88 11.84 -7.68
CA LEU A 101 -9.50 11.41 -7.53
C LEU A 101 -8.71 12.47 -6.77
N TRP A 102 -7.83 12.03 -5.88
CA TRP A 102 -6.88 12.88 -5.16
C TRP A 102 -5.47 12.32 -5.31
N ASP A 103 -4.51 13.17 -5.71
CA ASP A 103 -3.12 12.78 -5.95
C ASP A 103 -2.28 12.57 -4.66
N GLY A 104 -2.86 12.86 -3.49
CA GLY A 104 -2.14 12.86 -2.21
C GLY A 104 -1.54 14.22 -1.84
N GLY A 105 -1.49 15.16 -2.79
CA GLY A 105 -1.00 16.52 -2.62
C GLY A 105 -2.10 17.56 -2.75
N SER A 106 -1.93 18.46 -3.71
CA SER A 106 -2.84 19.61 -3.90
C SER A 106 -3.87 19.43 -5.01
N ARG A 107 -3.79 18.35 -5.81
CA ARG A 107 -4.62 18.20 -7.01
C ARG A 107 -5.77 17.24 -6.76
N TYR A 108 -6.94 17.69 -7.15
CA TYR A 108 -8.19 16.93 -7.12
C TYR A 108 -8.79 16.92 -8.52
N TYR A 109 -9.34 15.78 -8.89
CA TYR A 109 -9.97 15.61 -10.19
C TYR A 109 -11.35 14.99 -10.04
N GLN A 110 -12.21 15.25 -11.01
CA GLN A 110 -13.53 14.64 -11.13
C GLN A 110 -13.71 14.12 -12.55
N CYS A 111 -14.26 12.89 -12.65
CA CYS A 111 -14.66 12.29 -13.92
C CYS A 111 -16.14 11.97 -13.89
N VAL A 112 -16.81 12.18 -15.01
CA VAL A 112 -18.18 11.66 -15.21
C VAL A 112 -18.08 10.15 -15.46
N THR A 113 -19.03 9.38 -14.96
CA THR A 113 -19.12 7.93 -15.18
C THR A 113 -20.45 7.57 -15.83
N ALA A 114 -20.56 6.34 -16.32
CA ALA A 114 -21.82 5.78 -16.80
C ALA A 114 -22.59 4.97 -15.72
N VAL A 115 -22.04 4.93 -14.49
CA VAL A 115 -22.60 4.18 -13.37
C VAL A 115 -23.87 4.85 -12.87
N GLN A 116 -24.91 4.05 -12.66
CA GLN A 116 -26.20 4.53 -12.15
C GLN A 116 -26.15 4.66 -10.63
N PRO A 117 -26.92 5.59 -10.03
CA PRO A 117 -27.05 5.68 -8.58
C PRO A 117 -27.51 4.39 -7.89
N SER A 118 -28.35 3.59 -8.57
CA SER A 118 -28.79 2.29 -8.06
C SER A 118 -27.63 1.32 -7.80
N THR A 119 -26.62 1.30 -8.68
CA THR A 119 -25.42 0.46 -8.48
C THR A 119 -24.66 0.88 -7.22
N LEU A 120 -24.53 2.19 -6.97
CA LEU A 120 -23.93 2.68 -5.74
C LEU A 120 -24.76 2.25 -4.51
N THR A 121 -26.08 2.39 -4.56
CA THR A 121 -26.99 1.98 -3.48
C THR A 121 -26.86 0.47 -3.20
N GLU A 122 -26.83 -0.38 -4.22
CA GLU A 122 -26.62 -1.82 -4.08
C GLU A 122 -25.32 -2.14 -3.31
N VAL A 123 -24.24 -1.38 -3.57
CA VAL A 123 -22.98 -1.56 -2.83
C VAL A 123 -23.13 -1.11 -1.38
N LEU A 124 -23.79 0.03 -1.13
CA LEU A 124 -24.00 0.53 0.23
C LEU A 124 -24.80 -0.47 1.10
N ASP A 125 -25.75 -1.18 0.52
CA ASP A 125 -26.61 -2.17 1.21
C ASP A 125 -25.82 -3.41 1.72
N HIS A 126 -24.58 -3.60 1.27
CA HIS A 126 -23.70 -4.66 1.78
C HIS A 126 -23.00 -4.30 3.10
N PHE A 127 -23.13 -3.06 3.56
CA PHE A 127 -22.40 -2.58 4.73
C PHE A 127 -23.32 -2.20 5.87
N GLU A 128 -22.95 -2.61 7.07
CA GLU A 128 -23.56 -2.10 8.30
C GLU A 128 -22.96 -0.71 8.59
N LEU A 129 -23.80 0.32 8.40
CA LEU A 129 -23.38 1.70 8.55
C LEU A 129 -23.34 2.09 10.02
N GLY A 130 -22.20 2.58 10.49
CA GLY A 130 -21.95 3.02 11.85
C GLY A 130 -21.68 4.53 11.94
N VAL A 131 -20.89 4.92 12.93
CA VAL A 131 -20.59 6.33 13.27
C VAL A 131 -19.16 6.75 12.90
N THR A 132 -18.54 6.06 11.96
CA THR A 132 -17.22 6.44 11.44
C THR A 132 -17.23 7.88 10.93
N ALA A 133 -16.21 8.67 11.23
CA ALA A 133 -16.10 10.06 10.81
C ALA A 133 -14.75 10.36 10.12
N PHE A 134 -14.74 11.35 9.26
CA PHE A 134 -13.50 11.97 8.79
C PHE A 134 -13.09 13.14 9.72
N ALA A 135 -11.79 13.48 9.75
CA ALA A 135 -11.28 14.57 10.56
C ALA A 135 -11.96 15.92 10.24
N PHE A 136 -12.31 16.16 8.96
CA PHE A 136 -12.99 17.39 8.56
C PHE A 136 -14.44 17.52 9.09
N GLU A 137 -15.01 16.45 9.61
CA GLU A 137 -16.37 16.41 10.18
C GLU A 137 -16.36 16.53 11.72
N ASP A 138 -15.17 16.48 12.34
CA ASP A 138 -15.06 16.51 13.80
C ASP A 138 -15.41 17.90 14.37
N LEU A 139 -16.59 17.97 14.95
CA LEU A 139 -17.12 19.17 15.61
C LEU A 139 -16.52 19.38 17.00
N SER A 140 -15.81 18.42 17.58
CA SER A 140 -15.18 18.55 18.90
C SER A 140 -13.96 19.46 18.91
N GLY A 141 -13.42 19.78 17.74
CA GLY A 141 -12.25 20.62 17.53
C GLY A 141 -10.91 19.89 17.58
N TYR A 142 -10.88 18.61 17.97
CA TYR A 142 -9.63 17.85 17.99
C TYR A 142 -9.13 17.48 16.57
N GLY A 143 -10.05 17.32 15.62
CA GLY A 143 -9.72 16.98 14.22
C GLY A 143 -9.29 18.16 13.35
N GLN A 144 -9.47 19.40 13.83
CA GLN A 144 -9.25 20.62 13.01
C GLN A 144 -7.81 20.77 12.49
N HIS A 145 -6.84 20.29 13.25
CA HIS A 145 -5.41 20.36 12.91
C HIS A 145 -4.89 19.11 12.22
N LEU A 146 -5.74 18.09 12.03
CA LEU A 146 -5.36 16.86 11.36
C LEU A 146 -5.58 16.94 9.85
N ALA A 147 -4.93 16.06 9.11
CA ALA A 147 -5.19 15.87 7.69
C ALA A 147 -6.70 15.58 7.50
N PRO A 148 -7.42 16.36 6.67
CA PRO A 148 -8.88 16.35 6.64
C PRO A 148 -9.50 14.99 6.31
N LEU A 149 -8.81 14.15 5.53
CA LEU A 149 -9.27 12.83 5.11
C LEU A 149 -8.84 11.71 6.05
N SER A 150 -8.24 12.02 7.21
CA SER A 150 -8.01 11.01 8.26
C SER A 150 -9.33 10.39 8.68
N LEU A 151 -9.37 9.06 8.72
CA LEU A 151 -10.59 8.30 9.00
C LEU A 151 -10.57 7.78 10.44
N PHE A 152 -11.65 7.98 11.15
CA PHE A 152 -11.84 7.60 12.55
C PHE A 152 -12.95 6.55 12.67
N PRO A 153 -12.62 5.25 12.54
CA PRO A 153 -13.59 4.20 12.76
C PRO A 153 -14.00 4.14 14.24
N ASP A 154 -15.26 3.86 14.49
CA ASP A 154 -15.80 3.64 15.82
C ASP A 154 -16.73 2.41 15.77
N PRO A 155 -16.40 1.31 16.49
CA PRO A 155 -15.24 1.17 17.38
C PRO A 155 -13.90 1.08 16.64
N LEU A 156 -12.80 1.39 17.34
CA LEU A 156 -11.45 1.08 16.83
C LEU A 156 -11.28 -0.45 16.74
N PRO A 157 -10.57 -0.94 15.72
CA PRO A 157 -10.35 -2.37 15.58
C PRO A 157 -9.47 -2.92 16.70
N GLU A 158 -9.74 -4.13 17.14
CA GLU A 158 -8.83 -4.89 17.98
C GLU A 158 -7.72 -5.48 17.10
N LEU A 159 -6.48 -5.14 17.41
CA LEU A 159 -5.32 -5.62 16.68
C LEU A 159 -4.54 -6.62 17.52
N PRO A 160 -4.09 -7.77 16.96
CA PRO A 160 -3.23 -8.70 17.70
C PRO A 160 -1.88 -8.04 18.01
N GLN A 161 -1.27 -8.45 19.09
CA GLN A 161 0.13 -8.14 19.34
C GLN A 161 0.99 -8.96 18.38
N LEU A 162 1.96 -8.32 17.72
CA LEU A 162 2.91 -9.02 16.87
C LEU A 162 4.24 -9.23 17.58
N THR A 163 4.81 -10.39 17.40
CA THR A 163 6.22 -10.66 17.72
C THR A 163 7.01 -10.67 16.43
N VAL A 164 8.27 -10.22 16.48
CA VAL A 164 9.16 -10.19 15.33
C VAL A 164 10.38 -11.03 15.59
N THR A 165 10.75 -11.85 14.60
CA THR A 165 12.02 -12.58 14.58
C THR A 165 12.84 -12.07 13.40
N GLU A 166 14.09 -11.72 13.66
CA GLU A 166 15.06 -11.50 12.59
C GLU A 166 15.23 -12.83 11.87
N SER A 167 14.80 -12.85 10.61
CA SER A 167 14.92 -14.04 9.82
C SER A 167 16.24 -14.03 9.07
N THR A 168 16.96 -15.11 9.20
CA THR A 168 18.09 -15.41 8.33
C THR A 168 17.62 -16.39 7.28
N VAL A 169 17.35 -15.90 6.08
CA VAL A 169 17.33 -16.77 4.89
C VAL A 169 18.74 -17.36 4.78
N SER A 170 18.85 -18.67 4.55
CA SER A 170 20.18 -19.26 4.38
C SER A 170 20.88 -18.63 3.17
N THR A 171 22.18 -18.38 3.29
CA THR A 171 22.97 -17.84 2.16
C THR A 171 22.81 -18.69 0.91
N GLU A 172 22.72 -20.03 1.04
CA GLU A 172 22.52 -20.92 -0.09
C GLU A 172 21.16 -20.71 -0.78
N THR A 173 20.09 -20.56 -0.01
CA THR A 173 18.75 -20.24 -0.54
C THR A 173 18.77 -18.90 -1.27
N LEU A 174 19.34 -17.87 -0.62
CA LEU A 174 19.45 -16.53 -1.18
C LEU A 174 20.22 -16.56 -2.52
N LEU A 175 21.37 -17.21 -2.57
CA LEU A 175 22.17 -17.33 -3.78
C LEU A 175 21.41 -18.06 -4.87
N SER A 176 20.76 -19.18 -4.54
CA SER A 176 19.99 -19.97 -5.49
C SER A 176 18.83 -19.17 -6.10
N VAL A 177 18.03 -18.49 -5.27
CA VAL A 177 16.89 -17.68 -5.73
C VAL A 177 17.33 -16.51 -6.61
N LEU A 178 18.47 -15.88 -6.27
CA LEU A 178 19.03 -14.77 -7.05
C LEU A 178 19.93 -15.22 -8.22
N GLY A 179 19.92 -16.53 -8.55
CA GLY A 179 20.60 -17.08 -9.71
C GLY A 179 22.12 -17.13 -9.61
N PHE A 180 22.67 -17.13 -8.39
CA PHE A 180 24.09 -17.36 -8.13
C PHE A 180 24.36 -18.85 -7.89
N ASN A 181 25.61 -19.27 -8.10
CA ASN A 181 26.04 -20.58 -7.69
C ASN A 181 26.15 -20.67 -6.15
N PRO A 182 25.31 -21.49 -5.47
CA PRO A 182 25.35 -21.60 -4.02
C PRO A 182 26.69 -22.11 -3.45
N HIS A 183 27.50 -22.76 -4.29
CA HIS A 183 28.79 -23.33 -3.92
C HIS A 183 29.99 -22.51 -4.41
N THR A 184 29.75 -21.25 -4.80
CA THR A 184 30.84 -20.36 -5.25
C THR A 184 31.86 -20.11 -4.17
N ASN A 185 33.13 -20.03 -4.56
CA ASN A 185 34.23 -19.63 -3.68
C ASN A 185 34.53 -18.12 -3.78
N SER A 186 33.82 -17.40 -4.63
CA SER A 186 33.98 -15.94 -4.79
C SER A 186 33.26 -15.18 -3.69
N ARG A 187 33.62 -15.48 -2.44
CA ARG A 187 33.04 -14.91 -1.22
C ARG A 187 34.12 -14.25 -0.36
N TYR A 188 33.82 -13.11 0.21
CA TYR A 188 34.69 -12.45 1.18
C TYR A 188 33.86 -11.63 2.18
N THR A 189 34.44 -11.33 3.32
CA THR A 189 33.84 -10.42 4.29
C THR A 189 34.46 -9.03 4.10
N ASP A 190 33.64 -8.03 3.92
CA ASP A 190 34.11 -6.65 3.78
C ASP A 190 34.52 -6.02 5.13
N ALA A 191 35.03 -4.78 5.08
CA ALA A 191 35.47 -4.04 6.25
C ALA A 191 34.32 -3.74 7.25
N GLY A 192 33.07 -3.75 6.80
CA GLY A 192 31.86 -3.57 7.62
C GLY A 192 31.32 -4.87 8.21
N GLY A 193 31.97 -6.02 7.94
CA GLY A 193 31.53 -7.33 8.42
C GLY A 193 30.42 -7.98 7.59
N ALA A 194 30.04 -7.40 6.45
CA ALA A 194 29.08 -8.01 5.56
C ALA A 194 29.73 -9.08 4.68
N GLU A 195 29.03 -10.20 4.48
CA GLU A 195 29.41 -11.21 3.49
C GLU A 195 29.11 -10.66 2.09
N VAL A 196 30.08 -10.73 1.20
CA VAL A 196 29.94 -10.29 -0.19
C VAL A 196 30.23 -11.46 -1.10
N VAL A 197 29.33 -11.71 -2.05
CA VAL A 197 29.46 -12.72 -3.09
C VAL A 197 29.44 -12.03 -4.44
N VAL A 198 30.45 -12.36 -5.28
CA VAL A 198 30.61 -11.77 -6.61
C VAL A 198 30.61 -12.88 -7.66
N GLU A 199 29.82 -12.72 -8.71
CA GLU A 199 29.75 -13.64 -9.84
C GLU A 199 29.50 -12.86 -11.13
N GLY A 200 30.53 -12.79 -12.00
CA GLY A 200 30.53 -11.85 -13.12
C GLY A 200 30.48 -10.41 -12.63
N ASP A 201 29.54 -9.64 -13.17
CA ASP A 201 29.28 -8.27 -12.74
C ASP A 201 28.21 -8.16 -11.64
N ARG A 202 27.67 -9.31 -11.19
CA ARG A 202 26.64 -9.38 -10.15
C ARG A 202 27.26 -9.43 -8.76
N VAL A 203 26.62 -8.73 -7.83
CA VAL A 203 27.07 -8.67 -6.44
C VAL A 203 25.90 -8.87 -5.51
N ILE A 204 26.06 -9.74 -4.52
CA ILE A 204 25.20 -9.81 -3.34
C ILE A 204 26.03 -9.40 -2.12
N ARG A 205 25.44 -8.56 -1.26
CA ARG A 205 26.01 -8.16 0.02
C ARG A 205 25.02 -8.48 1.14
N ILE A 206 25.42 -9.27 2.11
CA ILE A 206 24.60 -9.75 3.22
C ILE A 206 25.16 -9.19 4.53
N SER A 207 24.37 -8.39 5.24
CA SER A 207 24.74 -7.86 6.55
C SER A 207 24.58 -8.91 7.66
N GLY A 208 25.22 -8.70 8.80
CA GLY A 208 25.05 -9.56 9.98
C GLY A 208 23.62 -9.59 10.55
N SER A 209 22.78 -8.61 10.20
CA SER A 209 21.33 -8.56 10.54
C SER A 209 20.44 -9.33 9.55
N GLY A 210 21.02 -9.99 8.53
CA GLY A 210 20.28 -10.69 7.49
C GLY A 210 19.69 -9.78 6.39
N THR A 211 19.84 -8.45 6.49
CA THR A 211 19.51 -7.53 5.40
C THR A 211 20.48 -7.75 4.26
N PHE A 212 20.00 -7.81 3.04
CA PHE A 212 20.88 -7.98 1.89
C PHE A 212 20.56 -7.00 0.76
N SER A 213 21.55 -6.79 -0.08
CA SER A 213 21.39 -6.07 -1.35
C SER A 213 21.97 -6.87 -2.50
N TYR A 214 21.36 -6.73 -3.66
CA TYR A 214 21.75 -7.34 -4.93
C TYR A 214 21.89 -6.25 -5.99
N THR A 215 22.88 -6.40 -6.87
CA THR A 215 23.03 -5.60 -8.09
C THR A 215 23.40 -6.50 -9.26
N SER A 216 22.81 -6.27 -10.43
CA SER A 216 23.00 -7.10 -11.62
C SER A 216 24.26 -6.76 -12.41
N GLY A 217 24.87 -5.59 -12.18
CA GLY A 217 25.99 -5.12 -12.99
C GLY A 217 25.69 -4.96 -14.50
N GLY A 218 24.43 -5.03 -14.88
CA GLY A 218 23.99 -4.99 -16.28
C GLY A 218 23.65 -6.36 -16.88
N GLU A 219 23.87 -7.46 -16.17
CA GLU A 219 23.45 -8.79 -16.61
C GLU A 219 21.93 -8.99 -16.44
N THR A 220 21.29 -9.66 -17.42
CA THR A 220 19.87 -9.99 -17.39
C THR A 220 19.69 -11.41 -16.85
N VAL A 221 19.73 -11.60 -15.55
CA VAL A 221 19.53 -12.91 -14.90
C VAL A 221 18.18 -13.00 -14.22
N LEU A 222 17.79 -11.93 -13.52
CA LEU A 222 16.48 -11.82 -12.87
C LEU A 222 15.61 -10.88 -13.71
N SER A 223 14.48 -11.36 -14.15
CA SER A 223 13.54 -10.56 -14.93
C SER A 223 12.10 -10.82 -14.52
N VAL A 224 11.28 -9.81 -14.67
CA VAL A 224 9.83 -9.90 -14.54
C VAL A 224 9.27 -10.36 -15.88
N GLU A 225 8.37 -11.32 -15.87
CA GLU A 225 7.66 -11.73 -17.07
C GLU A 225 6.76 -10.60 -17.59
N SER A 226 6.81 -10.34 -18.87
CA SER A 226 6.04 -9.31 -19.53
C SER A 226 5.56 -9.79 -20.90
N ALA A 227 4.30 -9.57 -21.20
CA ALA A 227 3.69 -10.02 -22.45
C ALA A 227 4.13 -9.20 -23.68
N GLY A 228 4.76 -8.03 -23.50
CA GLY A 228 4.99 -7.11 -24.63
C GLY A 228 6.15 -6.12 -24.50
N GLY A 229 7.25 -6.49 -23.85
CA GLY A 229 8.43 -5.63 -23.72
C GLY A 229 8.55 -5.04 -22.31
N LEU A 230 8.14 -3.79 -22.08
CA LEU A 230 8.11 -3.24 -20.70
C LEU A 230 6.95 -3.84 -19.91
N PRO A 231 7.17 -4.26 -18.65
CA PRO A 231 6.11 -4.79 -17.83
C PRO A 231 5.08 -3.70 -17.50
N THR A 232 3.81 -4.07 -17.52
CA THR A 232 2.76 -3.23 -16.92
C THR A 232 3.01 -3.05 -15.43
N PRO A 233 2.44 -2.04 -14.78
CA PRO A 233 2.60 -1.89 -13.33
C PRO A 233 2.21 -3.12 -12.52
N ARG A 234 1.18 -3.84 -12.95
CA ARG A 234 0.75 -5.09 -12.30
C ARG A 234 1.77 -6.22 -12.49
N GLU A 235 2.24 -6.43 -13.72
CA GLU A 235 3.27 -7.45 -14.02
C GLU A 235 4.54 -7.17 -13.21
N ALA A 236 4.99 -5.90 -13.16
CA ALA A 236 6.16 -5.50 -12.39
C ALA A 236 5.99 -5.80 -10.89
N VAL A 237 4.88 -5.37 -10.29
CA VAL A 237 4.62 -5.58 -8.86
C VAL A 237 4.45 -7.06 -8.54
N SER A 238 3.66 -7.80 -9.34
CA SER A 238 3.44 -9.24 -9.09
C SER A 238 4.72 -10.05 -9.24
N GLY A 239 5.49 -9.83 -10.31
CA GLY A 239 6.74 -10.58 -10.54
C GLY A 239 7.80 -10.28 -9.48
N VAL A 240 7.87 -9.03 -9.00
CA VAL A 240 8.76 -8.69 -7.89
C VAL A 240 8.29 -9.33 -6.58
N LEU A 241 6.99 -9.29 -6.26
CA LEU A 241 6.46 -9.94 -5.06
C LEU A 241 6.68 -11.45 -5.07
N GLU A 242 6.49 -12.12 -6.21
CA GLU A 242 6.77 -13.55 -6.37
C GLU A 242 8.25 -13.91 -6.08
N LEU A 243 9.18 -13.03 -6.46
CA LEU A 243 10.60 -13.20 -6.11
C LEU A 243 10.84 -12.98 -4.63
N LEU A 244 10.29 -11.88 -4.06
CA LEU A 244 10.50 -11.50 -2.67
C LEU A 244 9.88 -12.53 -1.71
N ASP A 245 8.74 -13.12 -2.04
CA ASP A 245 8.07 -14.14 -1.23
C ASP A 245 8.92 -15.42 -1.07
N GLN A 246 9.81 -15.72 -2.02
CA GLN A 246 10.77 -16.82 -1.89
C GLN A 246 11.92 -16.52 -0.92
N LEU A 247 12.11 -15.25 -0.57
CA LEU A 247 13.19 -14.72 0.26
C LEU A 247 12.73 -14.26 1.65
N ILE A 248 11.42 -14.35 1.92
CA ILE A 248 10.82 -13.99 3.20
C ILE A 248 10.23 -15.24 3.83
N PRO A 249 10.46 -15.50 5.12
CA PRO A 249 9.87 -16.63 5.81
C PRO A 249 8.35 -16.48 5.93
N GLU A 250 7.66 -17.59 5.95
CA GLU A 250 6.24 -17.63 6.24
C GLU A 250 5.92 -17.01 7.59
N GLY A 251 4.87 -16.18 7.65
CA GLY A 251 4.42 -15.48 8.86
C GLY A 251 3.07 -14.79 8.64
N ASP A 252 2.64 -14.03 9.65
CA ASP A 252 1.36 -13.31 9.66
C ASP A 252 1.46 -11.91 9.03
N ALA A 253 2.59 -11.57 8.44
CA ALA A 253 2.76 -10.35 7.66
C ALA A 253 3.16 -10.66 6.23
N ARG A 254 2.73 -9.79 5.32
CA ARG A 254 3.02 -9.85 3.89
C ARG A 254 3.57 -8.52 3.39
N LEU A 255 4.32 -8.56 2.30
CA LEU A 255 4.70 -7.34 1.61
C LEU A 255 3.51 -6.71 0.89
N TYR A 256 3.53 -5.38 0.81
CA TYR A 256 2.61 -4.61 -0.01
C TYR A 256 3.38 -3.46 -0.69
N LEU A 257 2.92 -3.04 -1.86
CA LEU A 257 3.48 -1.89 -2.56
C LEU A 257 3.25 -0.62 -1.74
N LEU A 258 4.33 0.03 -1.34
CA LEU A 258 4.33 1.29 -0.61
C LEU A 258 4.46 2.47 -1.58
N GLU A 259 5.37 2.38 -2.54
CA GLU A 259 5.63 3.46 -3.48
C GLU A 259 5.97 2.92 -4.87
N TRP A 260 5.51 3.63 -5.88
CA TRP A 260 5.81 3.42 -7.29
C TRP A 260 6.37 4.70 -7.87
N GLN A 261 7.57 4.62 -8.41
CA GLN A 261 8.16 5.70 -9.19
C GLN A 261 8.63 5.14 -10.54
N GLN A 262 8.41 5.89 -11.61
CA GLN A 262 8.84 5.50 -12.95
C GLN A 262 9.56 6.67 -13.61
N SER A 263 10.70 6.37 -14.23
CA SER A 263 11.45 7.24 -15.12
C SER A 263 11.44 6.68 -16.55
N GLU A 264 12.08 7.36 -17.48
CA GLU A 264 12.21 6.88 -18.87
C GLU A 264 12.98 5.56 -18.98
N THR A 265 13.87 5.26 -18.03
CA THR A 265 14.81 4.13 -18.11
C THR A 265 14.64 3.10 -17.00
N ALA A 266 13.95 3.44 -15.92
CA ALA A 266 13.85 2.59 -14.74
C ALA A 266 12.51 2.75 -14.02
N THR A 267 12.08 1.68 -13.37
CA THR A 267 10.95 1.66 -12.43
C THR A 267 11.50 1.33 -11.04
N PHE A 268 11.11 2.13 -10.06
CA PHE A 268 11.47 1.96 -8.65
C PHE A 268 10.24 1.53 -7.87
N LEU A 269 10.36 0.42 -7.17
CA LEU A 269 9.31 -0.17 -6.36
C LEU A 269 9.78 -0.21 -4.91
N THR A 270 8.99 0.34 -4.01
CA THR A 270 9.24 0.29 -2.57
C THR A 270 8.14 -0.52 -1.91
N PHE A 271 8.51 -1.46 -1.05
CA PHE A 271 7.56 -2.32 -0.34
C PHE A 271 7.68 -2.14 1.16
N GLY A 272 6.54 -2.20 1.84
CA GLY A 272 6.41 -2.27 3.28
C GLY A 272 5.83 -3.60 3.72
N TYR A 273 5.93 -3.94 5.02
CA TYR A 273 5.19 -5.05 5.60
C TYR A 273 3.82 -4.58 6.08
N GLN A 274 2.86 -5.49 6.05
CA GLN A 274 1.55 -5.34 6.68
C GLN A 274 1.11 -6.66 7.34
N SER A 275 0.32 -6.55 8.40
CA SER A 275 -0.39 -7.68 8.99
C SER A 275 -1.89 -7.35 9.01
N SER A 276 -2.70 -8.21 8.38
CA SER A 276 -4.15 -8.02 8.26
C SER A 276 -4.56 -6.61 7.78
N GLY A 277 -3.84 -6.06 6.81
CA GLY A 277 -4.10 -4.73 6.24
C GLY A 277 -3.55 -3.55 7.04
N VAL A 278 -2.95 -3.79 8.21
CA VAL A 278 -2.33 -2.76 9.05
C VAL A 278 -0.83 -2.66 8.74
N PRO A 279 -0.31 -1.49 8.32
CA PRO A 279 1.09 -1.31 8.02
C PRO A 279 2.01 -1.56 9.21
N ILE A 280 3.17 -2.16 8.94
CA ILE A 280 4.28 -2.30 9.89
C ILE A 280 5.40 -1.37 9.44
N ARG A 281 5.82 -0.45 10.29
CA ARG A 281 6.85 0.53 9.99
C ARG A 281 8.10 0.26 10.81
N PHE A 282 9.25 0.27 10.17
CA PHE A 282 10.52 0.22 10.87
C PHE A 282 10.78 1.55 11.61
N ALA A 283 11.38 1.48 12.80
CA ALA A 283 11.65 2.64 13.62
C ALA A 283 12.64 3.62 12.97
N ASP A 284 13.51 3.14 12.07
CA ASP A 284 14.45 3.93 11.30
C ASP A 284 13.86 4.54 10.02
N GLY A 285 12.56 4.30 9.76
CA GLY A 285 11.87 4.79 8.57
C GLY A 285 12.23 4.07 7.27
N SER A 286 13.07 3.01 7.32
CA SER A 286 13.44 2.26 6.12
C SER A 286 12.27 1.44 5.56
N ALA A 287 12.35 1.12 4.28
CA ALA A 287 11.45 0.19 3.63
C ALA A 287 11.79 -1.27 3.95
N ALA A 288 10.83 -2.17 3.73
CA ALA A 288 11.06 -3.62 3.81
C ALA A 288 11.86 -4.12 2.61
N ALA A 289 11.52 -3.64 1.42
CA ALA A 289 12.28 -3.90 0.22
C ALA A 289 12.25 -2.70 -0.73
N GLU A 290 13.34 -2.54 -1.48
CA GLU A 290 13.47 -1.57 -2.57
C GLU A 290 13.98 -2.32 -3.81
N VAL A 291 13.31 -2.16 -4.94
CA VAL A 291 13.64 -2.85 -6.18
C VAL A 291 13.70 -1.86 -7.33
N THR A 292 14.75 -1.97 -8.13
CA THR A 292 14.91 -1.20 -9.36
C THR A 292 14.81 -2.15 -10.56
N LEU A 293 13.89 -1.84 -11.47
CA LEU A 293 13.77 -2.49 -12.77
C LEU A 293 14.37 -1.59 -13.85
N SER A 294 15.27 -2.13 -14.66
CA SER A 294 15.72 -1.54 -15.93
C SER A 294 15.06 -2.29 -17.07
N GLY A 295 14.03 -1.71 -17.67
CA GLY A 295 13.13 -2.47 -18.54
C GLY A 295 12.36 -3.52 -17.72
N ASN A 296 12.53 -4.81 -18.07
CA ASN A 296 11.99 -5.93 -17.30
C ASN A 296 13.02 -6.63 -16.38
N THR A 297 14.27 -6.15 -16.38
CA THR A 297 15.36 -6.75 -15.60
C THR A 297 15.42 -6.14 -14.22
N ILE A 298 15.52 -6.95 -13.17
CA ILE A 298 15.81 -6.50 -11.80
C ILE A 298 17.28 -6.14 -11.74
N SER A 299 17.57 -4.84 -11.79
CA SER A 299 18.94 -4.31 -11.78
C SER A 299 19.49 -4.10 -10.38
N ALA A 300 18.62 -3.81 -9.42
CA ALA A 300 18.99 -3.72 -8.01
C ALA A 300 17.82 -4.19 -7.12
N LEU A 301 18.16 -4.77 -5.97
CA LEU A 301 17.23 -5.21 -4.95
C LEU A 301 17.88 -5.02 -3.58
N SER A 302 17.12 -4.46 -2.65
CA SER A 302 17.44 -4.47 -1.22
C SER A 302 16.27 -5.12 -0.48
N LEU A 303 16.52 -6.00 0.48
CA LEU A 303 15.49 -6.64 1.29
C LEU A 303 15.96 -6.77 2.74
N ARG A 304 15.05 -6.44 3.66
CA ARG A 304 15.18 -6.69 5.11
C ARG A 304 14.18 -7.78 5.52
N PRO A 305 14.57 -9.06 5.46
CA PRO A 305 13.68 -10.15 5.81
C PRO A 305 13.26 -10.08 7.27
N ARG A 306 11.95 -10.24 7.53
CA ARG A 306 11.37 -10.29 8.87
C ARG A 306 10.29 -11.36 8.91
N GLN A 307 10.21 -12.06 10.01
CA GLN A 307 9.11 -12.96 10.30
C GLN A 307 8.27 -12.37 11.43
N TYR A 308 6.99 -12.16 11.16
CA TYR A 308 6.04 -11.64 12.14
C TYR A 308 5.06 -12.75 12.50
N SER A 309 4.75 -12.87 13.79
CA SER A 309 3.77 -13.83 14.30
C SER A 309 2.79 -13.14 15.22
N ALA A 310 1.49 -13.35 14.97
CA ALA A 310 0.42 -12.80 15.78
C ALA A 310 0.25 -13.58 17.08
N ALA A 311 0.21 -12.86 18.20
CA ALA A 311 -0.11 -13.43 19.49
C ALA A 311 -1.64 -13.40 19.72
N SER A 312 -2.11 -14.20 20.69
CA SER A 312 -3.53 -14.19 21.09
C SER A 312 -3.93 -12.95 21.91
N SER A 313 -2.95 -12.17 22.38
CA SER A 313 -3.19 -10.92 23.11
C SER A 313 -3.40 -9.76 22.15
N ALA A 314 -4.30 -8.83 22.50
CA ALA A 314 -4.52 -7.61 21.76
C ALA A 314 -3.45 -6.56 22.05
N SER A 315 -3.07 -5.80 21.04
CA SER A 315 -2.22 -4.61 21.17
C SER A 315 -3.03 -3.47 21.80
N PRO A 316 -2.52 -2.79 22.83
CA PRO A 316 -3.18 -1.61 23.37
C PRO A 316 -3.09 -0.45 22.36
N LEU A 317 -4.22 0.09 21.96
CA LEU A 317 -4.30 1.33 21.18
C LEU A 317 -4.56 2.51 22.11
N LEU A 318 -4.01 3.66 21.76
CA LEU A 318 -4.39 4.91 22.43
C LEU A 318 -5.87 5.20 22.18
N PRO A 319 -6.62 5.65 23.20
CA PRO A 319 -7.97 6.16 22.99
C PRO A 319 -7.95 7.24 21.89
N LEU A 320 -8.90 7.18 20.95
CA LEU A 320 -8.91 8.03 19.76
C LEU A 320 -8.74 9.52 20.09
N ARG A 321 -9.47 10.05 21.07
CA ARG A 321 -9.36 11.46 21.48
C ARG A 321 -7.97 11.84 21.99
N GLN A 322 -7.29 10.92 22.66
CA GLN A 322 -5.92 11.15 23.14
C GLN A 322 -4.95 11.18 21.94
N ALA A 323 -5.08 10.24 21.02
CA ALA A 323 -4.29 10.21 19.79
C ALA A 323 -4.50 11.50 18.96
N MET A 324 -5.74 11.94 18.76
CA MET A 324 -6.08 13.18 18.07
C MET A 324 -5.46 14.41 18.76
N SER A 325 -5.51 14.48 20.10
CA SER A 325 -4.91 15.59 20.85
C SER A 325 -3.39 15.64 20.74
N ILE A 326 -2.73 14.48 20.62
CA ILE A 326 -1.27 14.42 20.42
C ILE A 326 -0.91 14.82 18.99
N ALA A 327 -1.56 14.21 18.01
CA ALA A 327 -1.31 14.47 16.59
C ALA A 327 -1.66 15.90 16.18
N GLY A 328 -2.74 16.47 16.72
CA GLY A 328 -3.19 17.85 16.44
C GLY A 328 -2.24 18.96 16.94
N ARG A 329 -1.13 18.61 17.59
CA ARG A 329 -0.04 19.57 17.89
C ARG A 329 0.77 19.93 16.63
N THR A 330 0.67 19.12 15.59
CA THR A 330 1.32 19.36 14.30
C THR A 330 0.23 19.61 13.26
N GLU A 331 0.23 20.77 12.63
CA GLU A 331 -0.76 21.13 11.62
C GLU A 331 -0.68 20.19 10.42
N GLY A 332 -1.81 19.68 9.98
CA GLY A 332 -1.90 18.75 8.87
C GLY A 332 -1.39 17.33 9.15
N ALA A 333 -1.12 17.00 10.43
CA ALA A 333 -0.70 15.66 10.81
C ALA A 333 -1.75 14.63 10.41
N GLU A 334 -1.29 13.52 9.84
CA GLU A 334 -2.16 12.40 9.53
C GLU A 334 -2.21 11.42 10.70
N LEU A 335 -3.42 11.06 11.13
CA LEU A 335 -3.61 10.01 12.13
C LEU A 335 -3.84 8.68 11.43
N SER A 336 -3.01 7.70 11.74
CA SER A 336 -3.12 6.35 11.21
C SER A 336 -2.83 5.32 12.30
N ILE A 337 -3.37 4.13 12.11
CA ILE A 337 -3.01 2.97 12.93
C ILE A 337 -1.94 2.17 12.19
N GLY A 338 -0.92 1.75 12.90
CA GLY A 338 0.18 0.95 12.38
C GLY A 338 0.94 0.27 13.51
N TYR A 339 1.68 -0.76 13.17
CA TYR A 339 2.67 -1.34 14.05
C TYR A 339 4.01 -0.62 13.88
N ALA A 340 4.78 -0.53 14.97
CA ALA A 340 6.16 -0.05 14.94
C ALA A 340 7.10 -1.23 15.21
N ASP A 341 7.94 -1.58 14.23
CA ASP A 341 9.00 -2.59 14.43
C ASP A 341 10.17 -1.96 15.16
N THR A 342 10.26 -2.25 16.46
CA THR A 342 11.37 -1.81 17.32
C THR A 342 12.40 -2.94 17.54
N GLY A 343 12.30 -4.03 16.82
CA GLY A 343 13.21 -5.16 16.82
C GLY A 343 12.78 -6.36 17.68
N CYS A 344 11.87 -6.20 18.66
CA CYS A 344 11.43 -7.30 19.53
C CYS A 344 9.92 -7.41 19.68
N LEU A 345 9.20 -6.31 19.85
CA LEU A 345 7.75 -6.27 20.06
C LEU A 345 7.14 -5.17 19.22
N LEU A 346 5.98 -5.45 18.66
CA LEU A 346 5.16 -4.48 17.91
C LEU A 346 3.92 -4.14 18.75
N TYR A 347 3.66 -2.86 18.92
CA TYR A 347 2.53 -2.35 19.71
C TYR A 347 1.57 -1.56 18.83
#